data_1cf9ca8dea4c0b374aa84d78b3fe201e
#
_entry.id   1cf9ca8dea4c0b374aa84d78b3fe201e
#
_cell.length_a   1.000
_cell.length_b   1.000
_cell.length_c   1.000
_cell.angle_alpha   90.00
_cell.angle_beta   90.00
_cell.angle_gamma   90.00
#
_symmetry.space_group_name_H-M   'P 1'
#
loop_
_entity.id
_entity.type
_entity.pdbx_description
1 polymer ?
#
loop_
_entity_poly.entity_id
_entity_poly.type
_entity_poly.pdbx_seq_one_letter_code
_entity_poly.pdbx_strand_id
1 'polypeptide(L)'
;MDEDDFNLENYSLLKALAPYGEGFQEPYLAYEIKTNSISFVGNNKQHIKGIINQNCSFIHFNVDKNLLNKPYITLIGKLELDQYRSNNSLVFNVSEIR
;
A
#
# COMPACT_ATOMS: atom_id res chain seq x y z
N MET A 1 4.76 -3.24 -9.88
CA MET A 1 5.18 -1.82 -9.73
C MET A 1 6.48 -1.76 -8.95
N ASP A 2 7.35 -0.86 -9.34
CA ASP A 2 8.57 -0.60 -8.59
C ASP A 2 8.32 0.46 -7.52
N GLU A 3 9.26 0.57 -6.57
CA GLU A 3 9.11 1.56 -5.49
C GLU A 3 8.99 2.99 -6.02
N ASP A 4 9.66 3.31 -7.13
CA ASP A 4 9.63 4.64 -7.72
C ASP A 4 8.28 4.99 -8.36
N ASP A 5 7.44 4.00 -8.62
CA ASP A 5 6.12 4.21 -9.20
C ASP A 5 5.11 4.77 -8.18
N PHE A 6 5.43 4.68 -6.90
CA PHE A 6 4.57 5.19 -5.83
C PHE A 6 4.88 6.67 -5.58
N ASN A 7 4.36 7.53 -6.45
CA ASN A 7 4.60 8.96 -6.41
C ASN A 7 3.32 9.75 -6.70
N LEU A 8 3.38 11.06 -6.44
CA LEU A 8 2.21 11.94 -6.62
C LEU A 8 1.77 12.03 -8.07
N GLU A 9 2.69 11.97 -9.02
CA GLU A 9 2.35 12.02 -10.44
C GLU A 9 1.47 10.83 -10.80
N ASN A 10 1.88 9.64 -10.44
CA ASN A 10 1.09 8.43 -10.72
C ASN A 10 -0.22 8.42 -9.92
N TYR A 11 -0.19 8.89 -8.69
CA TYR A 11 -1.41 9.05 -7.91
C TYR A 11 -2.40 9.98 -8.62
N SER A 12 -1.91 11.10 -9.12
CA SER A 12 -2.74 12.06 -9.85
C SER A 12 -3.31 11.45 -11.13
N LEU A 13 -2.51 10.65 -11.85
CA LEU A 13 -2.97 9.97 -13.05
C LEU A 13 -4.09 8.98 -12.73
N LEU A 14 -3.97 8.23 -11.64
CA LEU A 14 -5.01 7.31 -11.21
C LEU A 14 -6.30 8.06 -10.86
N LYS A 15 -6.18 9.21 -10.19
CA LYS A 15 -7.34 10.02 -9.84
C LYS A 15 -7.94 10.74 -11.04
N ALA A 16 -7.15 11.01 -12.07
CA ALA A 16 -7.65 11.61 -13.31
C ALA A 16 -8.58 10.68 -14.08
N LEU A 17 -8.53 9.38 -13.82
CA LEU A 17 -9.50 8.44 -14.36
C LEU A 17 -10.85 8.51 -13.65
N ALA A 18 -10.92 9.23 -12.54
CA ALA A 18 -12.17 9.47 -11.83
C ALA A 18 -12.94 10.62 -12.47
N PRO A 19 -14.28 10.70 -12.29
CA PRO A 19 -15.02 9.71 -11.54
C PRO A 19 -15.07 8.39 -12.28
N TYR A 20 -14.80 7.34 -11.57
CA TYR A 20 -15.03 6.00 -12.11
C TYR A 20 -16.53 5.89 -12.30
N GLY A 21 -16.96 5.72 -13.53
CA GLY A 21 -18.37 5.61 -13.83
C GLY A 21 -19.02 4.50 -13.02
N GLU A 22 -20.34 4.50 -13.02
CA GLU A 22 -21.08 3.44 -12.35
C GLU A 22 -20.61 2.08 -12.88
N GLY A 23 -20.23 1.19 -11.96
CA GLY A 23 -19.66 -0.10 -12.31
C GLY A 23 -18.15 -0.14 -12.43
N PHE A 24 -17.49 1.01 -12.41
CA PHE A 24 -16.03 1.07 -12.42
C PHE A 24 -15.50 1.18 -10.98
N GLN A 25 -14.45 0.45 -10.70
CA GLN A 25 -13.77 0.51 -9.42
C GLN A 25 -12.35 1.04 -9.60
N GLU A 26 -11.85 1.69 -8.55
CA GLU A 26 -10.46 2.10 -8.51
C GLU A 26 -9.55 0.87 -8.65
N PRO A 27 -8.53 0.93 -9.52
CA PRO A 27 -7.69 -0.24 -9.75
C PRO A 27 -6.87 -0.59 -8.51
N TYR A 28 -6.71 -1.89 -8.28
CA TYR A 28 -5.78 -2.39 -7.30
C TYR A 28 -4.39 -2.45 -7.90
N LEU A 29 -3.41 -2.08 -7.09
CA LEU A 29 -2.00 -2.14 -7.47
C LEU A 29 -1.34 -3.30 -6.73
N ALA A 30 -0.29 -3.85 -7.32
CA ALA A 30 0.49 -4.93 -6.72
C ALA A 30 1.95 -4.50 -6.59
N TYR A 31 2.55 -4.79 -5.44
CA TYR A 31 3.93 -4.44 -5.15
C TYR A 31 4.59 -5.55 -4.32
N GLU A 32 5.70 -6.08 -4.81
CA GLU A 32 6.44 -7.14 -4.12
C GLU A 32 7.49 -6.53 -3.19
N ILE A 33 7.54 -7.05 -1.96
CA ILE A 33 8.53 -6.64 -0.96
C ILE A 33 9.17 -7.85 -0.31
N LYS A 34 10.31 -7.61 0.34
CA LYS A 34 10.92 -8.61 1.20
C LYS A 34 10.16 -8.64 2.53
N THR A 35 9.86 -9.85 2.99
CA THR A 35 9.08 -10.03 4.20
C THR A 35 9.76 -9.44 5.43
N ASN A 36 11.10 -9.40 5.45
CA ASN A 36 11.84 -8.86 6.58
C ASN A 36 11.86 -7.32 6.64
N SER A 37 11.28 -6.64 5.65
CA SER A 37 11.23 -5.17 5.63
C SER A 37 9.95 -4.60 6.26
N ILE A 38 9.06 -5.44 6.77
CA ILE A 38 7.83 -5.01 7.40
C ILE A 38 8.02 -4.81 8.91
N SER A 39 7.16 -3.96 9.49
CA SER A 39 7.11 -3.73 10.93
C SER A 39 5.73 -4.09 11.45
N PHE A 40 5.69 -4.74 12.60
CA PHE A 40 4.43 -5.09 13.25
C PHE A 40 4.01 -3.97 14.19
N VAL A 41 2.74 -3.60 14.13
CA VAL A 41 2.19 -2.52 14.94
C VAL A 41 0.83 -2.92 15.50
N GLY A 42 0.36 -2.16 16.50
CA GLY A 42 -0.89 -2.43 17.18
C GLY A 42 -0.68 -3.12 18.52
N ASN A 43 -1.73 -3.20 19.33
CA ASN A 43 -1.65 -3.73 20.68
C ASN A 43 -1.20 -5.19 20.72
N ASN A 44 -1.65 -5.98 19.77
CA ASN A 44 -1.29 -7.40 19.65
C ASN A 44 -0.40 -7.65 18.45
N LYS A 45 0.21 -6.59 17.88
CA LYS A 45 1.03 -6.67 16.66
C LYS A 45 0.29 -7.37 15.52
N GLN A 46 -1.00 -7.04 15.39
CA GLN A 46 -1.87 -7.64 14.40
C GLN A 46 -1.85 -6.90 13.06
N HIS A 47 -1.24 -5.72 13.03
CA HIS A 47 -1.13 -4.91 11.81
C HIS A 47 0.32 -4.83 11.37
N ILE A 48 0.54 -4.61 10.08
CA ILE A 48 1.88 -4.40 9.56
C ILE A 48 1.95 -3.06 8.82
N LYS A 49 3.13 -2.48 8.83
CA LYS A 49 3.43 -1.27 8.07
C LYS A 49 4.88 -1.29 7.61
N GLY A 50 5.20 -0.42 6.69
CA GLY A 50 6.56 -0.26 6.21
C GLY A 50 6.66 0.92 5.27
N ILE A 51 7.87 1.16 4.77
CA ILE A 51 8.17 2.27 3.89
C ILE A 51 8.46 1.72 2.51
N ILE A 52 7.76 2.25 1.50
CA ILE A 52 8.01 1.91 0.09
C ILE A 52 9.10 2.82 -0.45
N ASN A 53 8.96 4.14 -0.23
CA ASN A 53 9.97 5.13 -0.59
C ASN A 53 9.81 6.36 0.29
N GLN A 54 10.55 7.43 -0.01
CA GLN A 54 10.57 8.64 0.82
C GLN A 54 9.19 9.29 0.99
N ASN A 55 8.30 9.07 0.03
CA ASN A 55 7.00 9.74 -0.03
C ASN A 55 5.82 8.78 0.16
N CYS A 56 6.08 7.50 0.31
CA CYS A 56 5.01 6.50 0.39
C CYS A 56 5.34 5.42 1.41
N SER A 57 4.37 5.15 2.27
CA SER A 57 4.41 4.02 3.17
C SER A 57 3.25 3.09 2.86
N PHE A 58 3.27 1.87 3.43
CA PHE A 58 2.13 0.97 3.33
C PHE A 58 1.63 0.57 4.70
N ILE A 59 0.38 0.18 4.76
CA ILE A 59 -0.24 -0.34 5.97
C ILE A 59 -1.22 -1.46 5.58
N HIS A 60 -1.29 -2.48 6.42
CA HIS A 60 -2.24 -3.57 6.29
C HIS A 60 -2.75 -3.95 7.66
N PHE A 61 -4.07 -3.94 7.83
CA PHE A 61 -4.72 -4.24 9.11
C PHE A 61 -5.08 -5.70 9.21
N ASN A 62 -4.94 -6.26 10.41
CA ASN A 62 -5.32 -7.64 10.72
C ASN A 62 -4.65 -8.66 9.80
N VAL A 63 -3.32 -8.61 9.76
CA VAL A 63 -2.55 -9.48 8.88
C VAL A 63 -2.71 -10.95 9.27
N ASP A 64 -2.84 -11.81 8.27
CA ASP A 64 -2.70 -13.25 8.45
C ASP A 64 -1.22 -13.60 8.43
N LYS A 65 -0.65 -13.88 9.60
CA LYS A 65 0.78 -14.13 9.74
C LYS A 65 1.24 -15.37 8.99
N ASN A 66 0.33 -16.28 8.65
CA ASN A 66 0.66 -17.45 7.84
C ASN A 66 1.07 -17.08 6.43
N LEU A 67 0.64 -15.92 5.94
CA LEU A 67 1.05 -15.43 4.64
C LEU A 67 2.47 -14.89 4.62
N LEU A 68 3.08 -14.70 5.79
CA LEU A 68 4.41 -14.10 5.92
C LEU A 68 5.53 -15.15 6.01
N ASN A 69 5.25 -16.41 5.69
CA ASN A 69 6.22 -17.50 5.74
C ASN A 69 7.15 -17.56 4.53
N LYS A 70 7.08 -16.59 3.65
CA LYS A 70 7.87 -16.52 2.42
C LYS A 70 8.92 -15.43 2.55
N PRO A 71 10.06 -15.53 1.82
CA PRO A 71 11.03 -14.43 1.81
C PRO A 71 10.51 -13.17 1.09
N TYR A 72 9.57 -13.33 0.16
CA TYR A 72 8.95 -12.24 -0.58
C TYR A 72 7.43 -12.38 -0.52
N ILE A 73 6.76 -11.25 -0.41
CA ILE A 73 5.29 -11.20 -0.46
C ILE A 73 4.86 -10.11 -1.42
N THR A 74 3.67 -10.27 -1.99
CA THR A 74 3.08 -9.27 -2.86
C THR A 74 1.94 -8.58 -2.12
N LEU A 75 2.04 -7.26 -2.01
CA LEU A 75 1.02 -6.42 -1.40
C LEU A 75 0.06 -5.95 -2.49
N ILE A 76 -1.23 -6.12 -2.24
CA ILE A 76 -2.27 -5.70 -3.18
C ILE A 76 -3.16 -4.71 -2.46
N GLY A 77 -3.34 -3.54 -3.03
CA GLY A 77 -4.11 -2.49 -2.40
C GLY A 77 -4.30 -1.27 -3.28
N LYS A 78 -4.64 -0.18 -2.63
CA LYS A 78 -4.93 1.10 -3.29
C LYS A 78 -4.00 2.18 -2.78
N LEU A 79 -3.63 3.09 -3.67
CA LEU A 79 -2.78 4.22 -3.34
C LEU A 79 -3.65 5.41 -2.95
N GLU A 80 -3.38 5.98 -1.78
CA GLU A 80 -4.16 7.09 -1.22
C GLU A 80 -3.23 8.20 -0.73
N LEU A 81 -3.78 9.41 -0.59
CA LEU A 81 -3.06 10.50 0.07
C LEU A 81 -3.06 10.28 1.57
N ASP A 82 -1.89 10.47 2.18
CA ASP A 82 -1.77 10.44 3.63
C ASP A 82 -2.14 11.80 4.20
N GLN A 83 -3.37 11.91 4.67
CA GLN A 83 -3.90 13.17 5.19
C GLN A 83 -3.33 13.55 6.56
N TYR A 84 -2.65 12.62 7.23
CA TYR A 84 -2.16 12.83 8.59
C TYR A 84 -0.73 13.32 8.65
N ARG A 85 -0.01 13.32 7.53
CA ARG A 85 1.38 13.78 7.48
C ARG A 85 1.48 15.09 6.72
N SER A 86 1.89 15.02 5.47
CA SER A 86 2.01 16.20 4.63
C SER A 86 1.19 15.99 3.36
N ASN A 87 0.93 17.09 2.65
CA ASN A 87 0.17 17.02 1.40
C ASN A 87 0.87 16.22 0.30
N ASN A 88 2.14 15.88 0.50
CA ASN A 88 2.95 15.18 -0.49
C ASN A 88 3.22 13.72 -0.11
N SER A 89 2.62 13.24 0.97
CA SER A 89 2.81 11.88 1.42
C SER A 89 1.69 10.99 0.90
N LEU A 90 2.07 9.76 0.53
CA LEU A 90 1.14 8.75 0.07
C LEU A 90 1.13 7.56 1.02
N VAL A 91 0.01 6.88 1.07
CA VAL A 91 -0.09 5.60 1.78
C VAL A 91 -0.65 4.56 0.82
N PHE A 92 0.01 3.40 0.79
CA PHE A 92 -0.48 2.24 0.05
C PHE A 92 -1.30 1.40 1.01
N ASN A 93 -2.61 1.48 0.88
CA ASN A 93 -3.54 0.79 1.76
C ASN A 93 -3.73 -0.63 1.25
N VAL A 94 -3.02 -1.56 1.88
CA VAL A 94 -2.99 -2.96 1.46
C VAL A 94 -4.22 -3.68 1.95
N SER A 95 -4.94 -4.31 1.05
CA SER A 95 -6.12 -5.10 1.38
C SER A 95 -5.88 -6.60 1.32
N GLU A 96 -4.85 -7.04 0.60
CA GLU A 96 -4.54 -8.44 0.42
C GLU A 96 -3.03 -8.66 0.32
N ILE A 97 -2.58 -9.80 0.80
CA ILE A 97 -1.18 -10.22 0.69
C ILE A 97 -1.15 -11.60 0.01
N ARG A 98 -0.26 -11.73 -0.96
CA ARG A 98 -0.07 -12.99 -1.68
C ARG A 98 1.36 -13.47 -1.71
#